data_e49a2bb4627e95ca9fdc541975e1034f
#
_entry.id   e49a2bb4627e95ca9fdc541975e1034f
#
_cell.length_a   1.000
_cell.length_b   1.000
_cell.length_c   1.000
_cell.angle_alpha   90.00
_cell.angle_beta   90.00
_cell.angle_gamma   90.00
#
_symmetry.space_group_name_H-M   'P 1'
#
loop_
_entity.id
_entity.type
_entity.pdbx_description
1 polymer ?
#
loop_
_entity_poly.entity_id
_entity_poly.type
_entity_poly.pdbx_seq_one_letter_code
_entity_poly.pdbx_strand_id
1 'polypeptide(L)'
;MKQNTPQERYAYMTQTPIPKLIGSLAVPTIISMLVSNIYNMADTFFVGRISTQATAAVGIVFSVMAIINALGFFCGHGSGNFMSRRLGAGDTRQANEAAATGFALAFILGAVLMIFGLLFLNPLCRILGATPTVLEDAKNYLRIILLGAPFMCAELVVNNQLRFEGSAVYAMAGLVSGAVINIGLDPLFIFGLGMGVAGAALATVLSQLIAFIILLYGSYHGPNIHIHLRNVRFNRYYMLQIVNGGLPSLTRQGMQSISTILLNTMAGAIGGDAAIAGMSVVTRVMMLANSALIGFGQGYQPVAAFNYGAGLCKRVRDGFFFCVKTGTAFLLVISTVLFAFAPGIIRFFRDDPDVVTVGTRALRYQTIVFFLAAFIVMSNMMLQSIGKGVKATILASARSGLFFIPLILILPKILGLTGVEITQAVSDVLTFAISIPLVRSVLREMGEPK
;
A
#
# COMPACT_ATOMS: atom_id res chain seq x y z
N MET A 1 -3.48 26.50 -5.97
CA MET A 1 -3.42 27.63 -5.01
C MET A 1 -2.29 27.35 -4.05
N LYS A 2 -1.37 28.28 -3.88
CA LYS A 2 -0.34 28.19 -2.81
C LYS A 2 -1.06 28.43 -1.47
N GLN A 3 -1.14 27.42 -0.64
CA GLN A 3 -1.64 27.54 0.72
C GLN A 3 -0.46 28.02 1.56
N ASN A 4 -0.45 29.29 1.94
CA ASN A 4 0.69 29.87 2.66
C ASN A 4 0.44 29.98 4.17
N THR A 5 -0.79 29.78 4.62
CA THR A 5 -1.16 29.88 6.04
C THR A 5 -2.02 28.70 6.51
N PRO A 6 -2.02 28.36 7.81
CA PRO A 6 -2.89 27.34 8.39
C PRO A 6 -4.40 27.62 8.16
N GLN A 7 -4.81 28.90 8.17
CA GLN A 7 -6.19 29.31 7.92
C GLN A 7 -6.61 29.02 6.46
N GLU A 8 -5.74 29.35 5.49
CA GLU A 8 -6.00 29.04 4.09
C GLU A 8 -6.13 27.52 3.85
N ARG A 9 -5.31 26.72 4.53
CA ARG A 9 -5.42 25.27 4.49
C ARG A 9 -6.74 24.79 5.07
N TYR A 10 -7.13 25.32 6.23
CA TYR A 10 -8.39 24.97 6.87
C TYR A 10 -9.57 25.28 5.93
N ALA A 11 -9.60 26.50 5.36
CA ALA A 11 -10.62 26.89 4.39
C ALA A 11 -10.60 25.99 3.15
N TYR A 12 -9.42 25.67 2.61
CA TYR A 12 -9.27 24.77 1.47
C TYR A 12 -9.86 23.39 1.75
N MET A 13 -9.54 22.78 2.89
CA MET A 13 -10.02 21.43 3.24
C MET A 13 -11.50 21.38 3.60
N THR A 14 -12.07 22.49 4.13
CA THR A 14 -13.46 22.52 4.62
C THR A 14 -14.46 23.21 3.68
N GLN A 15 -14.00 24.10 2.80
CA GLN A 15 -14.90 24.90 1.97
C GLN A 15 -14.85 24.54 0.47
N THR A 16 -13.71 23.95 -0.02
CA THR A 16 -13.62 23.55 -1.42
C THR A 16 -14.66 22.47 -1.76
N PRO A 17 -15.33 22.55 -2.93
CA PRO A 17 -16.26 21.51 -3.39
C PRO A 17 -15.61 20.12 -3.36
N ILE A 18 -16.32 19.13 -2.83
CA ILE A 18 -15.81 17.76 -2.59
C ILE A 18 -15.15 17.12 -3.82
N PRO A 19 -15.74 17.13 -5.03
CA PRO A 19 -15.11 16.52 -6.20
C PRO A 19 -13.78 17.18 -6.57
N LYS A 20 -13.69 18.51 -6.47
CA LYS A 20 -12.49 19.26 -6.77
C LYS A 20 -11.39 19.02 -5.74
N LEU A 21 -11.77 18.98 -4.45
CA LEU A 21 -10.84 18.72 -3.34
C LEU A 21 -10.27 17.31 -3.44
N ILE A 22 -11.12 16.29 -3.58
CA ILE A 22 -10.67 14.89 -3.70
C ILE A 22 -9.84 14.73 -4.97
N GLY A 23 -10.25 15.28 -6.11
CA GLY A 23 -9.50 15.20 -7.35
C GLY A 23 -8.08 15.78 -7.25
N SER A 24 -7.94 16.93 -6.57
CA SER A 24 -6.64 17.59 -6.40
C SER A 24 -5.66 16.79 -5.52
N LEU A 25 -6.17 15.98 -4.60
CA LEU A 25 -5.35 15.12 -3.73
C LEU A 25 -5.18 13.71 -4.32
N ALA A 26 -6.18 13.20 -5.03
CA ALA A 26 -6.15 11.85 -5.58
C ALA A 26 -5.25 11.74 -6.82
N VAL A 27 -5.24 12.73 -7.72
CA VAL A 27 -4.41 12.67 -8.94
C VAL A 27 -2.93 12.49 -8.61
N PRO A 28 -2.29 13.30 -7.73
CA PRO A 28 -0.90 13.06 -7.34
C PRO A 28 -0.69 11.69 -6.71
N THR A 29 -1.65 11.22 -5.91
CA THR A 29 -1.52 9.93 -5.21
C THR A 29 -1.66 8.74 -6.17
N ILE A 30 -2.57 8.81 -7.15
CA ILE A 30 -2.70 7.81 -8.22
C ILE A 30 -1.40 7.74 -9.02
N ILE A 31 -0.84 8.88 -9.41
CA ILE A 31 0.45 8.94 -10.13
C ILE A 31 1.54 8.28 -9.31
N SER A 32 1.63 8.59 -8.00
CA SER A 32 2.61 7.98 -7.10
C SER A 32 2.47 6.45 -7.05
N MET A 33 1.25 5.93 -6.93
CA MET A 33 1.01 4.49 -6.87
C MET A 33 1.36 3.79 -8.19
N LEU A 34 1.02 4.38 -9.33
CA LEU A 34 1.36 3.83 -10.64
C LEU A 34 2.87 3.85 -10.88
N VAL A 35 3.54 4.95 -10.57
CA VAL A 35 5.00 5.08 -10.72
C VAL A 35 5.72 4.09 -9.79
N SER A 36 5.24 3.89 -8.57
CA SER A 36 5.81 2.88 -7.65
C SER A 36 5.73 1.46 -8.21
N ASN A 37 4.63 1.10 -8.87
CA ASN A 37 4.53 -0.20 -9.53
C ASN A 37 5.47 -0.32 -10.73
N ILE A 38 5.60 0.74 -11.52
CA ILE A 38 6.50 0.75 -12.69
C ILE A 38 7.95 0.59 -12.26
N TYR A 39 8.40 1.29 -11.21
CA TYR A 39 9.77 1.15 -10.76
C TYR A 39 10.06 -0.24 -10.18
N ASN A 40 9.13 -0.85 -9.44
CA ASN A 40 9.27 -2.23 -8.96
C ASN A 40 9.39 -3.23 -10.12
N MET A 41 8.68 -3.00 -11.21
CA MET A 41 8.82 -3.81 -12.42
C MET A 41 10.18 -3.61 -13.10
N ALA A 42 10.67 -2.37 -13.17
CA ALA A 42 11.97 -2.03 -13.74
C ALA A 42 13.13 -2.66 -12.93
N ASP A 43 13.10 -2.56 -11.60
CA ASP A 43 14.07 -3.19 -10.71
C ASP A 43 14.11 -4.72 -10.94
N THR A 44 12.96 -5.38 -10.95
CA THR A 44 12.86 -6.81 -11.24
C THR A 44 13.43 -7.15 -12.63
N PHE A 45 13.22 -6.31 -13.62
CA PHE A 45 13.75 -6.50 -14.98
C PHE A 45 15.28 -6.41 -15.02
N PHE A 46 15.88 -5.41 -14.37
CA PHE A 46 17.33 -5.25 -14.33
C PHE A 46 18.01 -6.38 -13.56
N VAL A 47 17.47 -6.75 -12.40
CA VAL A 47 17.97 -7.90 -11.61
C VAL A 47 17.85 -9.21 -12.40
N GLY A 48 16.76 -9.39 -13.13
CA GLY A 48 16.56 -10.56 -13.99
C GLY A 48 17.59 -10.74 -15.09
N ARG A 49 18.33 -9.68 -15.45
CA ARG A 49 19.43 -9.73 -16.42
C ARG A 49 20.79 -10.10 -15.82
N ILE A 50 20.92 -10.15 -14.50
CA ILE A 50 22.19 -10.53 -13.85
C ILE A 50 22.37 -12.05 -13.92
N SER A 51 21.48 -12.79 -13.24
CA SER A 51 21.46 -14.26 -13.20
C SER A 51 20.16 -14.77 -12.59
N THR A 52 19.89 -16.05 -12.74
CA THR A 52 18.77 -16.72 -12.08
C THR A 52 18.92 -16.69 -10.55
N GLN A 53 20.15 -16.87 -10.06
CA GLN A 53 20.50 -16.82 -8.63
C GLN A 53 20.22 -15.42 -8.05
N ALA A 54 20.63 -14.37 -8.76
CA ALA A 54 20.36 -12.97 -8.39
C ALA A 54 18.86 -12.70 -8.28
N THR A 55 18.08 -13.14 -9.25
CA THR A 55 16.60 -13.00 -9.24
C THR A 55 15.99 -13.72 -8.05
N ALA A 56 16.44 -14.94 -7.75
CA ALA A 56 15.99 -15.70 -6.59
C ALA A 56 16.34 -14.99 -5.27
N ALA A 57 17.58 -14.45 -5.16
CA ALA A 57 18.03 -13.72 -3.98
C ALA A 57 17.16 -12.50 -3.69
N VAL A 58 16.89 -11.65 -4.70
CA VAL A 58 16.01 -10.49 -4.56
C VAL A 58 14.58 -10.90 -4.22
N GLY A 59 14.07 -11.98 -4.84
CA GLY A 59 12.75 -12.52 -4.54
C GLY A 59 12.59 -12.95 -3.07
N ILE A 60 13.60 -13.57 -2.49
CA ILE A 60 13.63 -13.97 -1.07
C ILE A 60 13.61 -12.73 -0.16
N VAL A 61 14.44 -11.74 -0.44
CA VAL A 61 14.56 -10.52 0.36
C VAL A 61 13.34 -9.62 0.24
N PHE A 62 12.55 -9.76 -0.83
CA PHE A 62 11.32 -8.99 -1.02
C PHE A 62 10.36 -9.11 0.17
N SER A 63 10.37 -10.25 0.88
CA SER A 63 9.58 -10.45 2.11
C SER A 63 9.98 -9.46 3.22
N VAL A 64 11.28 -9.15 3.36
CA VAL A 64 11.77 -8.17 4.34
C VAL A 64 11.40 -6.75 3.92
N MET A 65 11.48 -6.44 2.62
CA MET A 65 11.00 -5.15 2.08
C MET A 65 9.49 -4.96 2.33
N ALA A 66 8.70 -6.03 2.21
CA ALA A 66 7.27 -5.99 2.54
C ALA A 66 7.04 -5.67 4.03
N ILE A 67 7.86 -6.20 4.93
CA ILE A 67 7.82 -5.86 6.37
C ILE A 67 8.17 -4.38 6.60
N ILE A 68 9.23 -3.87 5.97
CA ILE A 68 9.61 -2.44 6.04
C ILE A 68 8.45 -1.56 5.59
N ASN A 69 7.83 -1.87 4.45
CA ASN A 69 6.67 -1.16 3.93
C ASN A 69 5.47 -1.24 4.90
N ALA A 70 5.20 -2.42 5.46
CA ALA A 70 4.10 -2.61 6.41
C ALA A 70 4.29 -1.78 7.68
N LEU A 71 5.51 -1.70 8.23
CA LEU A 71 5.85 -0.86 9.38
C LEU A 71 5.74 0.63 9.05
N GLY A 72 6.24 1.05 7.88
CA GLY A 72 6.12 2.42 7.41
C GLY A 72 4.66 2.86 7.22
N PHE A 73 3.82 2.03 6.62
CA PHE A 73 2.39 2.31 6.49
C PHE A 73 1.63 2.22 7.81
N PHE A 74 2.02 1.32 8.71
CA PHE A 74 1.45 1.26 10.06
C PHE A 74 1.66 2.59 10.80
N CYS A 75 2.89 3.06 10.89
CA CYS A 75 3.21 4.32 11.55
C CYS A 75 2.66 5.54 10.78
N GLY A 76 2.78 5.52 9.44
CA GLY A 76 2.37 6.63 8.57
C GLY A 76 0.86 6.84 8.54
N HIS A 77 0.07 5.80 8.34
CA HIS A 77 -1.39 5.90 8.41
C HIS A 77 -1.88 6.10 9.83
N GLY A 78 -1.24 5.49 10.83
CA GLY A 78 -1.59 5.65 12.23
C GLY A 78 -1.46 7.08 12.70
N SER A 79 -0.28 7.66 12.54
CA SER A 79 -0.01 9.06 12.91
C SER A 79 -0.71 10.05 11.99
N GLY A 80 -0.70 9.83 10.67
CA GLY A 80 -1.27 10.73 9.68
C GLY A 80 -2.79 10.91 9.82
N ASN A 81 -3.54 9.83 9.98
CA ASN A 81 -4.99 9.91 10.20
C ASN A 81 -5.32 10.68 11.49
N PHE A 82 -4.62 10.41 12.59
CA PHE A 82 -4.84 11.10 13.85
C PHE A 82 -4.45 12.58 13.75
N MET A 83 -3.28 12.85 13.18
CA MET A 83 -2.79 14.22 12.90
C MET A 83 -3.81 15.02 12.08
N SER A 84 -4.32 14.47 10.98
CA SER A 84 -5.29 15.14 10.12
C SER A 84 -6.61 15.46 10.85
N ARG A 85 -7.09 14.54 11.69
CA ARG A 85 -8.26 14.82 12.55
C ARG A 85 -8.00 15.95 13.54
N ARG A 86 -6.79 16.02 14.13
CA ARG A 86 -6.44 17.09 15.07
C ARG A 86 -6.28 18.44 14.39
N LEU A 87 -5.72 18.47 13.18
CA LEU A 87 -5.70 19.68 12.34
C LEU A 87 -7.11 20.17 12.02
N GLY A 88 -8.02 19.26 11.67
CA GLY A 88 -9.43 19.61 11.45
C GLY A 88 -10.13 20.14 12.70
N ALA A 89 -9.76 19.65 13.89
CA ALA A 89 -10.26 20.14 15.17
C ALA A 89 -9.58 21.45 15.64
N GLY A 90 -8.60 21.99 14.89
CA GLY A 90 -7.84 23.17 15.26
C GLY A 90 -6.73 22.94 16.31
N ASP A 91 -6.48 21.67 16.70
CA ASP A 91 -5.47 21.32 17.70
C ASP A 91 -4.13 21.00 17.03
N THR A 92 -3.41 22.06 16.65
CA THR A 92 -2.10 21.94 16.00
C THR A 92 -1.04 21.34 16.92
N ARG A 93 -1.17 21.48 18.24
CA ARG A 93 -0.22 20.91 19.20
C ARG A 93 -0.27 19.38 19.15
N GLN A 94 -1.45 18.79 19.32
CA GLN A 94 -1.59 17.33 19.26
C GLN A 94 -1.26 16.79 17.87
N ALA A 95 -1.52 17.56 16.81
CA ALA A 95 -1.12 17.18 15.46
C ALA A 95 0.41 17.08 15.31
N ASN A 96 1.16 18.08 15.82
CA ASN A 96 2.63 18.07 15.82
C ASN A 96 3.21 16.92 16.67
N GLU A 97 2.63 16.67 17.85
CA GLU A 97 3.06 15.58 18.73
C GLU A 97 2.81 14.21 18.07
N ALA A 98 1.68 14.03 17.39
CA ALA A 98 1.36 12.80 16.65
C ALA A 98 2.31 12.58 15.47
N ALA A 99 2.61 13.62 14.70
CA ALA A 99 3.53 13.55 13.57
C ALA A 99 4.94 13.14 14.02
N ALA A 100 5.47 13.83 15.03
CA ALA A 100 6.80 13.55 15.58
C ALA A 100 6.89 12.14 16.19
N THR A 101 5.84 11.72 16.92
CA THR A 101 5.80 10.38 17.53
C THR A 101 5.72 9.27 16.50
N GLY A 102 4.90 9.44 15.45
CA GLY A 102 4.81 8.47 14.35
C GLY A 102 6.12 8.33 13.57
N PHE A 103 6.79 9.46 13.32
CA PHE A 103 8.11 9.48 12.68
C PHE A 103 9.17 8.76 13.52
N ALA A 104 9.28 9.11 14.81
CA ALA A 104 10.24 8.51 15.72
C ALA A 104 9.98 6.99 15.89
N LEU A 105 8.72 6.59 16.02
CA LEU A 105 8.33 5.19 16.13
C LEU A 105 8.75 4.38 14.88
N ALA A 106 8.52 4.91 13.70
CA ALA A 106 8.90 4.24 12.44
C ALA A 106 10.42 4.09 12.32
N PHE A 107 11.16 5.16 12.67
CA PHE A 107 12.63 5.11 12.67
C PHE A 107 13.16 4.07 13.66
N ILE A 108 12.59 4.01 14.86
CA ILE A 108 12.97 3.02 15.88
C ILE A 108 12.64 1.60 15.42
N LEU A 109 11.44 1.35 14.86
CA LEU A 109 11.06 0.03 14.37
C LEU A 109 11.96 -0.42 13.20
N GLY A 110 12.29 0.51 12.29
CA GLY A 110 13.25 0.26 11.22
C GLY A 110 14.66 -0.03 11.76
N ALA A 111 15.12 0.69 12.79
CA ALA A 111 16.40 0.45 13.45
C ALA A 111 16.43 -0.90 14.19
N VAL A 112 15.35 -1.27 14.86
CA VAL A 112 15.20 -2.59 15.48
C VAL A 112 15.29 -3.69 14.42
N LEU A 113 14.56 -3.55 13.31
CA LEU A 113 14.62 -4.49 12.19
C LEU A 113 16.04 -4.59 11.61
N MET A 114 16.73 -3.45 11.45
CA MET A 114 18.12 -3.40 10.99
C MET A 114 19.05 -4.16 11.95
N ILE A 115 19.00 -3.86 13.24
CA ILE A 115 19.91 -4.47 14.23
C ILE A 115 19.68 -5.99 14.29
N PHE A 116 18.42 -6.43 14.48
CA PHE A 116 18.12 -7.86 14.56
C PHE A 116 18.39 -8.58 13.23
N GLY A 117 18.04 -7.95 12.10
CA GLY A 117 18.28 -8.49 10.77
C GLY A 117 19.77 -8.66 10.46
N LEU A 118 20.63 -7.70 10.86
CA LEU A 118 22.07 -7.79 10.68
C LEU A 118 22.72 -8.80 11.62
N LEU A 119 22.28 -8.86 12.89
CA LEU A 119 22.77 -9.85 13.87
C LEU A 119 22.46 -11.29 13.44
N PHE A 120 21.29 -11.50 12.86
CA PHE A 120 20.82 -12.83 12.44
C PHE A 120 20.77 -12.98 10.92
N LEU A 121 21.62 -12.29 10.17
CA LEU A 121 21.58 -12.20 8.71
C LEU A 121 21.61 -13.59 8.04
N ASN A 122 22.51 -14.47 8.44
CA ASN A 122 22.65 -15.81 7.86
C ASN A 122 21.43 -16.72 8.17
N PRO A 123 21.01 -16.91 9.44
CA PRO A 123 19.81 -17.67 9.74
C PRO A 123 18.55 -17.05 9.12
N LEU A 124 18.44 -15.72 9.04
CA LEU A 124 17.32 -15.05 8.42
C LEU A 124 17.19 -15.39 6.93
N CYS A 125 18.28 -15.28 6.16
CA CYS A 125 18.28 -15.67 4.75
C CYS A 125 17.87 -17.14 4.56
N ARG A 126 18.34 -18.05 5.42
CA ARG A 126 17.96 -19.48 5.34
C ARG A 126 16.48 -19.72 5.66
N ILE A 127 15.95 -19.06 6.69
CA ILE A 127 14.50 -19.14 7.03
C ILE A 127 13.63 -18.60 5.90
N LEU A 128 14.10 -17.55 5.21
CA LEU A 128 13.43 -16.99 4.04
C LEU A 128 13.50 -17.89 2.80
N GLY A 129 14.29 -18.98 2.84
CA GLY A 129 14.36 -19.98 1.77
C GLY A 129 15.62 -19.90 0.89
N ALA A 130 16.66 -19.20 1.32
CA ALA A 130 17.92 -19.15 0.58
C ALA A 130 18.62 -20.52 0.53
N THR A 131 18.82 -21.04 -0.67
CA THR A 131 19.65 -22.22 -0.94
C THR A 131 21.14 -21.88 -0.81
N PRO A 132 22.05 -22.87 -0.63
CA PRO A 132 23.48 -22.61 -0.55
C PRO A 132 24.03 -21.77 -1.72
N THR A 133 23.48 -21.94 -2.92
CA THR A 133 23.89 -21.22 -4.14
C THR A 133 23.41 -19.77 -4.20
N VAL A 134 22.32 -19.44 -3.51
CA VAL A 134 21.69 -18.11 -3.50
C VAL A 134 22.04 -17.32 -2.25
N LEU A 135 22.57 -18.00 -1.22
CA LEU A 135 22.75 -17.44 0.13
C LEU A 135 23.64 -16.20 0.15
N GLU A 136 24.76 -16.20 -0.59
CA GLU A 136 25.69 -15.05 -0.60
C GLU A 136 25.07 -13.83 -1.28
N ASP A 137 24.39 -14.00 -2.39
CA ASP A 137 23.68 -12.91 -3.08
C ASP A 137 22.54 -12.37 -2.19
N ALA A 138 21.78 -13.25 -1.54
CA ALA A 138 20.74 -12.87 -0.61
C ALA A 138 21.29 -12.07 0.58
N LYS A 139 22.41 -12.49 1.16
CA LYS A 139 23.08 -11.77 2.25
C LYS A 139 23.60 -10.40 1.83
N ASN A 140 24.21 -10.31 0.67
CA ASN A 140 24.76 -9.05 0.14
C ASN A 140 23.63 -8.05 -0.14
N TYR A 141 22.53 -8.49 -0.74
CA TYR A 141 21.36 -7.66 -0.97
C TYR A 141 20.70 -7.26 0.35
N LEU A 142 20.39 -8.22 1.21
CA LEU A 142 19.65 -8.00 2.46
C LEU A 142 20.43 -7.09 3.42
N ARG A 143 21.76 -7.23 3.53
CA ARG A 143 22.59 -6.37 4.37
C ARG A 143 22.42 -4.89 4.02
N ILE A 144 22.45 -4.55 2.73
CA ILE A 144 22.32 -3.17 2.25
C ILE A 144 20.90 -2.66 2.50
N ILE A 145 19.86 -3.45 2.20
CA ILE A 145 18.46 -3.09 2.45
C ILE A 145 18.22 -2.84 3.95
N LEU A 146 18.74 -3.68 4.83
CA LEU A 146 18.59 -3.52 6.28
C LEU A 146 19.24 -2.23 6.79
N LEU A 147 20.41 -1.83 6.27
CA LEU A 147 21.02 -0.54 6.59
C LEU A 147 20.14 0.65 6.21
N GLY A 148 19.36 0.52 5.13
CA GLY A 148 18.39 1.53 4.70
C GLY A 148 17.07 1.50 5.46
N ALA A 149 16.73 0.42 6.17
CA ALA A 149 15.41 0.19 6.74
C ALA A 149 14.89 1.33 7.66
N PRO A 150 15.68 1.94 8.56
CA PRO A 150 15.22 3.06 9.38
C PRO A 150 14.76 4.25 8.54
N PHE A 151 15.52 4.58 7.51
CA PHE A 151 15.21 5.70 6.62
C PHE A 151 14.03 5.40 5.71
N MET A 152 13.91 4.18 5.20
CA MET A 152 12.80 3.72 4.38
C MET A 152 11.47 3.73 5.16
N CYS A 153 11.48 3.29 6.42
CA CYS A 153 10.30 3.39 7.28
C CYS A 153 9.92 4.86 7.56
N ALA A 154 10.90 5.71 7.84
CA ALA A 154 10.70 7.14 8.10
C ALA A 154 10.23 7.89 6.85
N GLU A 155 10.75 7.57 5.68
CA GLU A 155 10.35 8.11 4.38
C GLU A 155 8.87 7.88 4.12
N LEU A 156 8.39 6.65 4.30
CA LEU A 156 6.98 6.30 4.15
C LEU A 156 6.08 7.07 5.13
N VAL A 157 6.55 7.32 6.35
CA VAL A 157 5.79 8.12 7.32
C VAL A 157 5.68 9.57 6.88
N VAL A 158 6.79 10.21 6.48
CA VAL A 158 6.77 11.60 6.00
C VAL A 158 5.91 11.75 4.75
N ASN A 159 6.00 10.80 3.81
CA ASN A 159 5.15 10.76 2.63
C ASN A 159 3.65 10.72 2.99
N ASN A 160 3.28 9.82 3.92
CA ASN A 160 1.90 9.72 4.39
C ASN A 160 1.45 10.98 5.11
N GLN A 161 2.26 11.54 6.01
CA GLN A 161 1.93 12.74 6.77
C GLN A 161 1.69 13.94 5.86
N LEU A 162 2.58 14.20 4.88
CA LEU A 162 2.40 15.25 3.87
C LEU A 162 1.05 15.10 3.14
N ARG A 163 0.70 13.88 2.78
CA ARG A 163 -0.58 13.59 2.13
C ARG A 163 -1.76 13.88 3.05
N PHE A 164 -1.70 13.44 4.31
CA PHE A 164 -2.73 13.68 5.32
C PHE A 164 -2.89 15.15 5.73
N GLU A 165 -1.89 15.96 5.49
CA GLU A 165 -1.97 17.42 5.62
C GLU A 165 -2.63 18.12 4.42
N GLY A 166 -2.87 17.39 3.33
CA GLY A 166 -3.35 17.95 2.06
C GLY A 166 -2.25 18.37 1.09
N SER A 167 -0.98 18.09 1.40
CA SER A 167 0.19 18.41 0.56
C SER A 167 0.60 17.25 -0.34
N ALA A 168 -0.39 16.63 -1.02
CA ALA A 168 -0.20 15.44 -1.85
C ALA A 168 0.81 15.63 -3.01
N VAL A 169 0.99 16.85 -3.51
CA VAL A 169 1.96 17.15 -4.57
C VAL A 169 3.40 16.99 -4.07
N TYR A 170 3.71 17.44 -2.84
CA TYR A 170 5.04 17.23 -2.24
C TYR A 170 5.30 15.74 -1.97
N ALA A 171 4.28 15.03 -1.49
CA ALA A 171 4.35 13.58 -1.30
C ALA A 171 4.63 12.84 -2.62
N MET A 172 3.95 13.23 -3.70
CA MET A 172 4.19 12.71 -5.05
C MET A 172 5.60 13.04 -5.54
N ALA A 173 6.04 14.29 -5.40
CA ALA A 173 7.34 14.71 -5.89
C ALA A 173 8.48 13.89 -5.27
N GLY A 174 8.44 13.64 -3.97
CA GLY A 174 9.44 12.80 -3.29
C GLY A 174 9.45 11.37 -3.83
N LEU A 175 8.28 10.74 -3.89
CA LEU A 175 8.15 9.34 -4.29
C LEU A 175 8.50 9.11 -5.77
N VAL A 176 8.02 10.00 -6.65
CA VAL A 176 8.32 9.93 -8.10
C VAL A 176 9.80 10.21 -8.36
N SER A 177 10.41 11.18 -7.66
CA SER A 177 11.85 11.45 -7.77
C SER A 177 12.67 10.22 -7.36
N GLY A 178 12.34 9.57 -6.23
CA GLY A 178 12.99 8.34 -5.81
C GLY A 178 12.88 7.24 -6.87
N ALA A 179 11.70 7.04 -7.43
CA ALA A 179 11.47 6.02 -8.46
C ALA A 179 12.30 6.30 -9.74
N VAL A 180 12.32 7.55 -10.22
CA VAL A 180 13.10 7.93 -11.41
C VAL A 180 14.60 7.77 -11.17
N ILE A 181 15.08 8.16 -9.99
CA ILE A 181 16.48 8.01 -9.62
C ILE A 181 16.86 6.53 -9.54
N ASN A 182 16.00 5.68 -8.95
CA ASN A 182 16.24 4.24 -8.86
C ASN A 182 16.37 3.62 -10.25
N ILE A 183 15.46 3.90 -11.19
CA ILE A 183 15.53 3.39 -12.57
C ILE A 183 16.85 3.80 -13.27
N GLY A 184 17.39 4.98 -12.93
CA GLY A 184 18.68 5.44 -13.46
C GLY A 184 19.88 4.80 -12.76
N LEU A 185 19.83 4.61 -11.44
CA LEU A 185 20.93 4.04 -10.65
C LEU A 185 21.06 2.53 -10.83
N ASP A 186 19.98 1.79 -11.05
CA ASP A 186 20.01 0.34 -11.23
C ASP A 186 20.98 -0.08 -12.34
N PRO A 187 20.84 0.36 -13.61
CA PRO A 187 21.77 -0.05 -14.66
C PRO A 187 23.20 0.48 -14.41
N LEU A 188 23.35 1.64 -13.78
CA LEU A 188 24.66 2.20 -13.47
C LEU A 188 25.41 1.33 -12.45
N PHE A 189 24.78 0.93 -11.36
CA PHE A 189 25.44 0.16 -10.30
C PHE A 189 25.52 -1.33 -10.65
N ILE A 190 24.49 -1.89 -11.26
CA ILE A 190 24.47 -3.31 -11.63
C ILE A 190 25.49 -3.60 -12.72
N PHE A 191 25.45 -2.85 -13.83
CA PHE A 191 26.23 -3.14 -15.03
C PHE A 191 27.42 -2.19 -15.20
N GLY A 192 27.23 -0.87 -14.97
CA GLY A 192 28.28 0.12 -15.16
C GLY A 192 29.42 -0.03 -14.16
N LEU A 193 29.12 -0.25 -12.88
CA LEU A 193 30.11 -0.48 -11.82
C LEU A 193 30.34 -1.97 -11.54
N GLY A 194 29.59 -2.87 -12.17
CA GLY A 194 29.76 -4.32 -12.02
C GLY A 194 29.41 -4.86 -10.61
N MET A 195 28.59 -4.13 -9.83
CA MET A 195 28.26 -4.50 -8.45
C MET A 195 27.21 -5.62 -8.36
N GLY A 196 26.58 -6.00 -9.47
CA GLY A 196 25.58 -7.06 -9.51
C GLY A 196 24.42 -6.81 -8.53
N VAL A 197 24.06 -7.82 -7.74
CA VAL A 197 22.94 -7.77 -6.79
C VAL A 197 23.11 -6.70 -5.72
N ALA A 198 24.34 -6.50 -5.23
CA ALA A 198 24.64 -5.44 -4.25
C ALA A 198 24.40 -4.04 -4.84
N GLY A 199 24.63 -3.87 -6.16
CA GLY A 199 24.36 -2.64 -6.89
C GLY A 199 22.87 -2.30 -6.91
N ALA A 200 21.99 -3.28 -7.16
CA ALA A 200 20.53 -3.11 -7.11
C ALA A 200 20.08 -2.69 -5.70
N ALA A 201 20.57 -3.35 -4.65
CA ALA A 201 20.26 -2.97 -3.27
C ALA A 201 20.69 -1.54 -2.95
N LEU A 202 21.91 -1.16 -3.37
CA LEU A 202 22.46 0.18 -3.15
C LEU A 202 21.67 1.25 -3.90
N ALA A 203 21.28 0.98 -5.16
CA ALA A 203 20.43 1.86 -5.95
C ALA A 203 19.07 2.11 -5.25
N THR A 204 18.46 1.04 -4.73
CA THR A 204 17.20 1.13 -3.97
C THR A 204 17.37 1.99 -2.71
N VAL A 205 18.36 1.72 -1.88
CA VAL A 205 18.58 2.46 -0.62
C VAL A 205 18.92 3.93 -0.88
N LEU A 206 19.79 4.22 -1.85
CA LEU A 206 20.17 5.60 -2.17
C LEU A 206 19.00 6.39 -2.77
N SER A 207 18.21 5.79 -3.65
CA SER A 207 17.04 6.44 -4.22
C SER A 207 15.97 6.75 -3.16
N GLN A 208 15.74 5.83 -2.24
CA GLN A 208 14.83 6.04 -1.11
C GLN A 208 15.38 7.10 -0.13
N LEU A 209 16.68 7.13 0.13
CA LEU A 209 17.28 8.16 0.96
C LEU A 209 17.16 9.56 0.32
N ILE A 210 17.35 9.68 -1.00
CA ILE A 210 17.16 10.94 -1.72
C ILE A 210 15.66 11.32 -1.70
N ALA A 211 14.74 10.38 -1.91
CA ALA A 211 13.31 10.62 -1.77
C ALA A 211 12.97 11.13 -0.37
N PHE A 212 13.53 10.52 0.66
CA PHE A 212 13.35 10.95 2.06
C PHE A 212 13.82 12.39 2.28
N ILE A 213 14.98 12.79 1.76
CA ILE A 213 15.49 14.16 1.86
C ILE A 213 14.56 15.14 1.14
N ILE A 214 14.05 14.79 -0.05
CA ILE A 214 13.10 15.62 -0.81
C ILE A 214 11.79 15.78 -0.03
N LEU A 215 11.28 14.70 0.60
CA LEU A 215 10.07 14.74 1.41
C LEU A 215 10.25 15.57 2.67
N LEU A 216 11.39 15.45 3.36
CA LEU A 216 11.72 16.31 4.50
C LEU A 216 11.78 17.79 4.07
N TYR A 217 12.45 18.09 2.96
CA TYR A 217 12.45 19.44 2.40
C TYR A 217 11.02 19.94 2.14
N GLY A 218 10.16 19.10 1.55
CA GLY A 218 8.75 19.42 1.33
C GLY A 218 7.98 19.66 2.63
N SER A 219 8.27 18.92 3.71
CA SER A 219 7.60 19.09 4.99
C SER A 219 7.99 20.40 5.70
N TYR A 220 9.17 20.96 5.43
CA TYR A 220 9.62 22.25 5.97
C TYR A 220 9.20 23.46 5.13
N HIS A 221 8.46 23.24 4.01
CA HIS A 221 7.99 24.32 3.16
C HIS A 221 6.47 24.50 3.27
N GLY A 222 6.06 25.77 3.30
CA GLY A 222 4.65 26.14 3.41
C GLY A 222 4.09 25.96 4.83
N PRO A 223 2.77 25.76 4.96
CA PRO A 223 2.09 25.63 6.25
C PRO A 223 2.11 24.19 6.78
N ASN A 224 3.03 23.36 6.31
CA ASN A 224 3.13 21.94 6.70
C ASN A 224 3.59 21.80 8.15
N ILE A 225 3.26 20.68 8.76
CA ILE A 225 3.76 20.33 10.09
C ILE A 225 5.25 20.01 10.00
N HIS A 226 6.03 20.77 10.75
CA HIS A 226 7.46 20.52 10.87
C HIS A 226 7.71 19.45 11.93
N ILE A 227 8.41 18.40 11.55
CA ILE A 227 8.73 17.29 12.45
C ILE A 227 9.87 17.75 13.38
N HIS A 228 9.53 18.01 14.64
CA HIS A 228 10.50 18.34 15.69
C HIS A 228 10.57 17.19 16.69
N LEU A 229 11.76 16.62 16.91
CA LEU A 229 11.98 15.54 17.88
C LEU A 229 11.58 15.91 19.32
N ARG A 230 11.58 17.19 19.66
CA ARG A 230 11.09 17.68 20.97
C ARG A 230 9.60 17.40 21.21
N ASN A 231 8.83 17.22 20.15
CA ASN A 231 7.38 16.94 20.21
C ASN A 231 7.07 15.45 20.34
N VAL A 232 8.07 14.57 20.36
CA VAL A 232 7.87 13.13 20.52
C VAL A 232 7.28 12.82 21.88
N ARG A 233 6.19 12.06 21.91
CA ARG A 233 5.44 11.67 23.11
C ARG A 233 5.11 10.18 23.08
N PHE A 234 6.00 9.36 23.61
CA PHE A 234 5.76 7.90 23.79
C PHE A 234 4.89 7.64 25.00
N ASN A 235 3.65 8.14 25.00
CA ASN A 235 2.68 7.82 26.03
C ASN A 235 1.57 6.90 25.48
N ARG A 236 0.81 6.28 26.38
CA ARG A 236 -0.27 5.36 26.04
C ARG A 236 -1.30 5.95 25.08
N TYR A 237 -1.59 7.24 25.21
CA TYR A 237 -2.58 7.92 24.39
C TYR A 237 -2.18 7.95 22.92
N TYR A 238 -0.98 8.50 22.59
CA TYR A 238 -0.51 8.58 21.20
C TYR A 238 -0.25 7.19 20.61
N MET A 239 0.30 6.26 21.40
CA MET A 239 0.52 4.90 20.95
C MET A 239 -0.77 4.20 20.57
N LEU A 240 -1.83 4.32 21.38
CA LEU A 240 -3.15 3.76 21.05
C LEU A 240 -3.75 4.40 19.79
N GLN A 241 -3.58 5.72 19.58
CA GLN A 241 -4.06 6.39 18.37
C GLN A 241 -3.33 5.90 17.13
N ILE A 242 -2.00 5.75 17.20
CA ILE A 242 -1.19 5.22 16.10
C ILE A 242 -1.56 3.76 15.80
N VAL A 243 -1.70 2.93 16.81
CA VAL A 243 -2.12 1.52 16.65
C VAL A 243 -3.52 1.46 16.02
N ASN A 244 -4.48 2.22 16.54
CA ASN A 244 -5.84 2.22 16.06
C ASN A 244 -5.96 2.66 14.58
N GLY A 245 -5.16 3.66 14.18
CA GLY A 245 -5.14 4.15 12.80
C GLY A 245 -4.24 3.32 11.85
N GLY A 246 -3.20 2.66 12.38
CA GLY A 246 -2.20 1.93 11.61
C GLY A 246 -2.51 0.44 11.43
N LEU A 247 -3.13 -0.18 12.43
CA LEU A 247 -3.42 -1.62 12.43
C LEU A 247 -4.17 -2.10 11.18
N PRO A 248 -5.18 -1.38 10.65
CA PRO A 248 -5.83 -1.80 9.41
C PRO A 248 -4.86 -1.94 8.23
N SER A 249 -3.86 -1.06 8.15
CA SER A 249 -2.86 -1.11 7.06
C SER A 249 -1.88 -2.25 7.24
N LEU A 250 -1.41 -2.48 8.46
CA LEU A 250 -0.55 -3.61 8.80
C LEU A 250 -1.25 -4.94 8.51
N THR A 251 -2.49 -5.09 8.97
CA THR A 251 -3.30 -6.29 8.75
C THR A 251 -3.55 -6.54 7.27
N ARG A 252 -3.89 -5.50 6.50
CA ARG A 252 -4.10 -5.62 5.06
C ARG A 252 -2.86 -6.15 4.35
N GLN A 253 -1.69 -5.61 4.64
CA GLN A 253 -0.44 -6.03 3.98
C GLN A 253 0.00 -7.43 4.42
N GLY A 254 -0.09 -7.73 5.71
CA GLY A 254 0.24 -9.06 6.24
C GLY A 254 -0.68 -10.15 5.67
N MET A 255 -2.00 -9.92 5.66
CA MET A 255 -2.95 -10.87 5.08
C MET A 255 -2.75 -11.04 3.57
N GLN A 256 -2.46 -9.97 2.84
CA GLN A 256 -2.16 -10.05 1.41
C GLN A 256 -0.95 -10.94 1.12
N SER A 257 0.11 -10.85 1.90
CA SER A 257 1.31 -11.70 1.75
C SER A 257 0.98 -13.17 2.00
N ILE A 258 0.27 -13.47 3.09
CA ILE A 258 -0.16 -14.84 3.42
C ILE A 258 -1.05 -15.41 2.31
N SER A 259 -2.02 -14.63 1.82
CA SER A 259 -2.93 -15.05 0.77
C SER A 259 -2.21 -15.36 -0.54
N THR A 260 -1.21 -14.57 -0.90
CA THR A 260 -0.41 -14.81 -2.11
C THR A 260 0.36 -16.12 -2.01
N ILE A 261 0.95 -16.41 -0.85
CA ILE A 261 1.65 -17.68 -0.61
C ILE A 261 0.67 -18.86 -0.74
N LEU A 262 -0.49 -18.80 -0.09
CA LEU A 262 -1.50 -19.85 -0.13
C LEU A 262 -2.06 -20.04 -1.55
N LEU A 263 -2.32 -18.94 -2.27
CA LEU A 263 -2.78 -19.00 -3.67
C LEU A 263 -1.79 -19.76 -4.55
N ASN A 264 -0.50 -19.39 -4.48
CA ASN A 264 0.54 -20.04 -5.27
C ASN A 264 0.71 -21.52 -4.90
N THR A 265 0.67 -21.84 -3.60
CA THR A 265 0.78 -23.21 -3.10
C THR A 265 -0.38 -24.06 -3.61
N MET A 266 -1.61 -23.58 -3.51
CA MET A 266 -2.80 -24.32 -3.94
C MET A 266 -2.89 -24.41 -5.47
N ALA A 267 -2.53 -23.35 -6.20
CA ALA A 267 -2.47 -23.36 -7.65
C ALA A 267 -1.47 -24.44 -8.16
N GLY A 268 -0.28 -24.47 -7.54
CA GLY A 268 0.76 -25.44 -7.87
C GLY A 268 0.36 -26.88 -7.55
N ALA A 269 -0.26 -27.11 -6.40
CA ALA A 269 -0.67 -28.46 -5.97
C ALA A 269 -1.76 -29.06 -6.87
N ILE A 270 -2.61 -28.24 -7.50
CA ILE A 270 -3.78 -28.71 -8.25
C ILE A 270 -3.59 -28.60 -9.77
N GLY A 271 -2.98 -27.50 -10.23
CA GLY A 271 -2.84 -27.19 -11.65
C GLY A 271 -1.40 -27.10 -12.15
N GLY A 272 -0.42 -27.42 -11.29
CA GLY A 272 0.99 -27.39 -11.62
C GLY A 272 1.52 -26.00 -11.98
N ASP A 273 2.64 -25.98 -12.72
CA ASP A 273 3.37 -24.75 -13.06
C ASP A 273 2.56 -23.77 -13.92
N ALA A 274 1.72 -24.30 -14.82
CA ALA A 274 0.85 -23.48 -15.66
C ALA A 274 -0.18 -22.69 -14.84
N ALA A 275 -0.75 -23.31 -13.79
CA ALA A 275 -1.68 -22.63 -12.90
C ALA A 275 -0.97 -21.57 -12.04
N ILE A 276 0.23 -21.84 -11.52
CA ILE A 276 1.04 -20.83 -10.80
C ILE A 276 1.31 -19.64 -11.73
N ALA A 277 1.77 -19.91 -12.95
CA ALA A 277 2.09 -18.87 -13.92
C ALA A 277 0.83 -18.04 -14.28
N GLY A 278 -0.29 -18.70 -14.59
CA GLY A 278 -1.54 -18.03 -14.91
C GLY A 278 -2.06 -17.16 -13.78
N MET A 279 -2.11 -17.68 -12.55
CA MET A 279 -2.54 -16.92 -11.36
C MET A 279 -1.59 -15.77 -11.03
N SER A 280 -0.29 -15.94 -11.23
CA SER A 280 0.70 -14.87 -11.03
C SER A 280 0.49 -13.71 -12.00
N VAL A 281 0.21 -13.98 -13.28
CA VAL A 281 -0.11 -12.94 -14.26
C VAL A 281 -1.41 -12.22 -13.87
N VAL A 282 -2.47 -12.97 -13.51
CA VAL A 282 -3.74 -12.39 -13.07
C VAL A 282 -3.53 -11.47 -11.86
N THR A 283 -2.75 -11.91 -10.87
CA THR A 283 -2.45 -11.11 -9.67
C THR A 283 -1.75 -9.80 -10.04
N ARG A 284 -0.78 -9.82 -10.96
CA ARG A 284 -0.08 -8.59 -11.41
C ARG A 284 -1.02 -7.63 -12.14
N VAL A 285 -1.87 -8.12 -13.03
CA VAL A 285 -2.85 -7.31 -13.76
C VAL A 285 -3.85 -6.67 -12.79
N MET A 286 -4.39 -7.46 -11.87
CA MET A 286 -5.33 -6.96 -10.86
C MET A 286 -4.68 -6.00 -9.87
N MET A 287 -3.40 -6.21 -9.51
CA MET A 287 -2.64 -5.30 -8.66
C MET A 287 -2.48 -3.93 -9.32
N LEU A 288 -2.17 -3.87 -10.61
CA LEU A 288 -2.05 -2.61 -11.34
C LEU A 288 -3.38 -1.84 -11.37
N ALA A 289 -4.49 -2.54 -11.69
CA ALA A 289 -5.82 -1.94 -11.68
C ALA A 289 -6.24 -1.45 -10.29
N ASN A 290 -5.94 -2.24 -9.26
CA ASN A 290 -6.26 -1.91 -7.86
C ASN A 290 -5.41 -0.73 -7.33
N SER A 291 -4.20 -0.54 -7.83
CA SER A 291 -3.31 0.56 -7.42
C SER A 291 -3.90 1.93 -7.73
N ALA A 292 -4.55 2.09 -8.87
CA ALA A 292 -5.25 3.33 -9.20
C ALA A 292 -6.41 3.60 -8.22
N LEU A 293 -7.19 2.56 -7.87
CA LEU A 293 -8.26 2.66 -6.87
C LEU A 293 -7.72 3.01 -5.48
N ILE A 294 -6.62 2.37 -5.06
CA ILE A 294 -5.97 2.66 -3.78
C ILE A 294 -5.46 4.10 -3.76
N GLY A 295 -4.81 4.57 -4.83
CA GLY A 295 -4.36 5.95 -4.97
C GLY A 295 -5.51 6.95 -4.87
N PHE A 296 -6.65 6.65 -5.51
CA PHE A 296 -7.86 7.46 -5.43
C PHE A 296 -8.40 7.53 -3.99
N GLY A 297 -8.50 6.40 -3.32
CA GLY A 297 -8.95 6.32 -1.93
C GLY A 297 -7.98 7.00 -0.95
N GLN A 298 -6.68 6.90 -1.18
CA GLN A 298 -5.67 7.61 -0.39
C GLN A 298 -5.77 9.14 -0.55
N GLY A 299 -6.27 9.65 -1.68
CA GLY A 299 -6.61 11.05 -1.85
C GLY A 299 -7.86 11.48 -1.06
N TYR A 300 -8.79 10.55 -0.84
CA TYR A 300 -9.98 10.79 -0.01
C TYR A 300 -9.67 10.75 1.50
N GLN A 301 -8.71 9.96 1.96
CA GLN A 301 -8.39 9.78 3.37
C GLN A 301 -8.15 11.12 4.13
N PRO A 302 -7.28 12.04 3.64
CA PRO A 302 -7.09 13.33 4.31
C PRO A 302 -8.37 14.17 4.38
N VAL A 303 -9.19 14.12 3.32
CA VAL A 303 -10.48 14.83 3.30
C VAL A 303 -11.42 14.29 4.36
N ALA A 304 -11.52 12.95 4.48
CA ALA A 304 -12.36 12.31 5.49
C ALA A 304 -11.86 12.60 6.92
N ALA A 305 -10.55 12.43 7.17
CA ALA A 305 -9.97 12.65 8.50
C ALA A 305 -10.11 14.09 8.96
N PHE A 306 -9.75 15.05 8.09
CA PHE A 306 -9.78 16.50 8.41
C PHE A 306 -11.21 16.98 8.67
N ASN A 307 -12.15 16.68 7.75
CA ASN A 307 -13.54 17.12 7.89
C ASN A 307 -14.26 16.43 9.07
N TYR A 308 -13.88 15.17 9.39
CA TYR A 308 -14.39 14.51 10.60
C TYR A 308 -13.88 15.21 11.86
N GLY A 309 -12.60 15.60 11.92
CA GLY A 309 -12.02 16.39 13.00
C GLY A 309 -12.67 17.76 13.16
N ALA A 310 -13.03 18.41 12.06
CA ALA A 310 -13.75 19.68 12.03
C ALA A 310 -15.26 19.57 12.36
N GLY A 311 -15.77 18.37 12.63
CA GLY A 311 -17.21 18.15 12.91
C GLY A 311 -18.10 18.15 11.65
N LEU A 312 -17.52 18.22 10.46
CA LEU A 312 -18.24 18.32 9.18
C LEU A 312 -18.61 16.92 8.62
N CYS A 313 -19.35 16.14 9.40
CA CYS A 313 -19.72 14.75 9.06
C CYS A 313 -20.46 14.62 7.73
N LYS A 314 -21.26 15.62 7.33
CA LYS A 314 -21.92 15.63 6.02
C LYS A 314 -20.90 15.59 4.88
N ARG A 315 -19.81 16.37 4.98
CA ARG A 315 -18.76 16.38 3.94
C ARG A 315 -18.02 15.05 3.85
N VAL A 316 -17.81 14.38 4.99
CA VAL A 316 -17.21 13.02 5.02
C VAL A 316 -18.09 12.04 4.25
N ARG A 317 -19.41 12.07 4.53
CA ARG A 317 -20.41 11.21 3.86
C ARG A 317 -20.52 11.51 2.36
N ASP A 318 -20.61 12.78 1.99
CA ASP A 318 -20.73 13.20 0.59
C ASP A 318 -19.44 12.78 -0.19
N GLY A 319 -18.27 12.94 0.44
CA GLY A 319 -16.99 12.47 -0.11
C GLY A 319 -16.94 10.95 -0.28
N PHE A 320 -17.43 10.21 0.71
CA PHE A 320 -17.52 8.75 0.62
C PHE A 320 -18.35 8.30 -0.57
N PHE A 321 -19.58 8.81 -0.70
CA PHE A 321 -20.45 8.43 -1.82
C PHE A 321 -19.93 8.90 -3.17
N PHE A 322 -19.31 10.07 -3.23
CA PHE A 322 -18.61 10.51 -4.45
C PHE A 322 -17.52 9.53 -4.86
N CYS A 323 -16.65 9.12 -3.92
CA CYS A 323 -15.57 8.17 -4.20
C CYS A 323 -16.09 6.79 -4.57
N VAL A 324 -17.14 6.30 -3.91
CA VAL A 324 -17.77 5.02 -4.26
C VAL A 324 -18.34 5.07 -5.68
N LYS A 325 -19.10 6.09 -6.03
CA LYS A 325 -19.70 6.23 -7.37
C LYS A 325 -18.63 6.32 -8.46
N THR A 326 -17.64 7.21 -8.28
CA THR A 326 -16.57 7.42 -9.25
C THR A 326 -15.69 6.18 -9.37
N GLY A 327 -15.31 5.58 -8.24
CA GLY A 327 -14.50 4.36 -8.21
C GLY A 327 -15.23 3.17 -8.84
N THR A 328 -16.53 2.99 -8.57
CA THR A 328 -17.33 1.93 -9.19
C THR A 328 -17.43 2.13 -10.71
N ALA A 329 -17.72 3.35 -11.18
CA ALA A 329 -17.77 3.65 -12.60
C ALA A 329 -16.42 3.37 -13.29
N PHE A 330 -15.31 3.81 -12.68
CA PHE A 330 -13.96 3.53 -13.16
C PHE A 330 -13.68 2.02 -13.24
N LEU A 331 -14.00 1.28 -12.16
CA LEU A 331 -13.75 -0.16 -12.14
C LEU A 331 -14.67 -0.95 -13.10
N LEU A 332 -15.89 -0.50 -13.35
CA LEU A 332 -16.74 -1.10 -14.37
C LEU A 332 -16.12 -1.00 -15.76
N VAL A 333 -15.56 0.18 -16.10
CA VAL A 333 -14.87 0.36 -17.39
C VAL A 333 -13.64 -0.56 -17.45
N ILE A 334 -12.81 -0.54 -16.43
CA ILE A 334 -11.59 -1.41 -16.37
C ILE A 334 -11.98 -2.89 -16.42
N SER A 335 -12.99 -3.31 -15.64
CA SER A 335 -13.48 -4.69 -15.64
C SER A 335 -13.97 -5.13 -17.02
N THR A 336 -14.67 -4.28 -17.73
CA THR A 336 -15.16 -4.58 -19.08
C THR A 336 -13.99 -4.75 -20.05
N VAL A 337 -12.98 -3.87 -19.99
CA VAL A 337 -11.78 -3.99 -20.82
C VAL A 337 -11.00 -5.26 -20.49
N LEU A 338 -10.71 -5.50 -19.20
CA LEU A 338 -9.98 -6.68 -18.77
C LEU A 338 -10.71 -7.98 -19.10
N PHE A 339 -12.04 -8.02 -18.99
CA PHE A 339 -12.86 -9.19 -19.35
C PHE A 339 -12.83 -9.46 -20.84
N ALA A 340 -13.01 -8.42 -21.67
CA ALA A 340 -13.04 -8.56 -23.13
C ALA A 340 -11.70 -8.99 -23.69
N PHE A 341 -10.62 -8.38 -23.22
CA PHE A 341 -9.26 -8.61 -23.71
C PHE A 341 -8.45 -9.64 -22.88
N ALA A 342 -9.09 -10.35 -21.96
CA ALA A 342 -8.43 -11.29 -21.05
C ALA A 342 -7.45 -12.26 -21.75
N PRO A 343 -7.80 -12.96 -22.85
CA PRO A 343 -6.87 -13.88 -23.52
C PRO A 343 -5.64 -13.18 -24.07
N GLY A 344 -5.82 -11.99 -24.67
CA GLY A 344 -4.73 -11.18 -25.22
C GLY A 344 -3.80 -10.65 -24.14
N ILE A 345 -4.36 -10.21 -23.00
CA ILE A 345 -3.59 -9.72 -21.86
C ILE A 345 -2.72 -10.85 -21.28
N ILE A 346 -3.29 -12.02 -21.04
CA ILE A 346 -2.52 -13.15 -20.48
C ILE A 346 -1.43 -13.59 -21.46
N ARG A 347 -1.77 -13.70 -22.77
CA ARG A 347 -0.82 -14.06 -23.82
C ARG A 347 0.35 -13.09 -23.94
N PHE A 348 0.10 -11.81 -23.75
CA PHE A 348 1.16 -10.79 -23.75
C PHE A 348 2.24 -11.05 -22.68
N PHE A 349 1.85 -11.55 -21.51
CA PHE A 349 2.79 -11.90 -20.44
C PHE A 349 3.41 -13.26 -20.62
N ARG A 350 2.64 -14.26 -21.11
CA ARG A 350 3.08 -15.63 -21.31
C ARG A 350 2.25 -16.27 -22.42
N ASP A 351 2.90 -16.54 -23.56
CA ASP A 351 2.27 -17.21 -24.70
C ASP A 351 2.43 -18.75 -24.56
N ASP A 352 1.64 -19.30 -23.64
CA ASP A 352 1.54 -20.73 -23.37
C ASP A 352 0.04 -21.09 -23.28
N PRO A 353 -0.45 -22.08 -24.05
CA PRO A 353 -1.87 -22.39 -24.13
C PRO A 353 -2.53 -22.72 -22.77
N ASP A 354 -1.82 -23.44 -21.91
CA ASP A 354 -2.34 -23.83 -20.60
C ASP A 354 -2.41 -22.62 -19.66
N VAL A 355 -1.35 -21.78 -19.66
CA VAL A 355 -1.31 -20.53 -18.90
C VAL A 355 -2.39 -19.57 -19.37
N VAL A 356 -2.59 -19.44 -20.69
CA VAL A 356 -3.63 -18.56 -21.26
C VAL A 356 -5.02 -19.05 -20.87
N THR A 357 -5.25 -20.35 -20.86
CA THR A 357 -6.55 -20.95 -20.50
C THR A 357 -6.89 -20.66 -19.03
N VAL A 358 -5.99 -20.99 -18.10
CA VAL A 358 -6.19 -20.77 -16.66
C VAL A 358 -6.28 -19.28 -16.34
N GLY A 359 -5.32 -18.49 -16.83
CA GLY A 359 -5.27 -17.05 -16.56
C GLY A 359 -6.50 -16.31 -17.10
N THR A 360 -6.98 -16.67 -18.30
CA THR A 360 -8.19 -16.04 -18.88
C THR A 360 -9.42 -16.31 -18.04
N ARG A 361 -9.65 -17.55 -17.59
CA ARG A 361 -10.79 -17.88 -16.72
C ARG A 361 -10.70 -17.15 -15.40
N ALA A 362 -9.55 -17.23 -14.73
CA ALA A 362 -9.34 -16.56 -13.44
C ALA A 362 -9.51 -15.03 -13.53
N LEU A 363 -8.95 -14.40 -14.57
CA LEU A 363 -9.10 -12.96 -14.79
C LEU A 363 -10.57 -12.57 -15.01
N ARG A 364 -11.31 -13.35 -15.81
CA ARG A 364 -12.73 -13.12 -16.04
C ARG A 364 -13.56 -13.26 -14.76
N TYR A 365 -13.34 -14.29 -13.95
CA TYR A 365 -14.04 -14.46 -12.66
C TYR A 365 -13.78 -13.28 -11.72
N GLN A 366 -12.55 -12.80 -11.61
CA GLN A 366 -12.23 -11.66 -10.75
C GLN A 366 -12.83 -10.36 -11.27
N THR A 367 -12.80 -10.11 -12.57
CA THR A 367 -13.32 -8.88 -13.18
C THR A 367 -14.82 -8.72 -13.07
N ILE A 368 -15.60 -9.82 -13.07
CA ILE A 368 -17.07 -9.79 -12.91
C ILE A 368 -17.47 -9.09 -11.61
N VAL A 369 -16.73 -9.26 -10.53
CA VAL A 369 -17.05 -8.70 -9.22
C VAL A 369 -16.15 -7.52 -8.82
N PHE A 370 -15.16 -7.18 -9.63
CA PHE A 370 -14.12 -6.21 -9.27
C PHE A 370 -14.67 -4.81 -8.96
N PHE A 371 -15.80 -4.42 -9.55
CA PHE A 371 -16.45 -3.13 -9.24
C PHE A 371 -16.86 -3.00 -7.77
N LEU A 372 -17.09 -4.12 -7.06
CA LEU A 372 -17.40 -4.14 -5.62
C LEU A 372 -16.19 -3.66 -4.79
N ALA A 373 -14.97 -3.80 -5.30
CA ALA A 373 -13.77 -3.36 -4.63
C ALA A 373 -13.78 -1.85 -4.34
N ALA A 374 -14.46 -1.03 -5.16
CA ALA A 374 -14.60 0.40 -4.92
C ALA A 374 -15.28 0.66 -3.55
N PHE A 375 -16.41 0.00 -3.28
CA PHE A 375 -17.10 0.15 -2.01
C PHE A 375 -16.27 -0.39 -0.84
N ILE A 376 -15.63 -1.56 -1.00
CA ILE A 376 -14.81 -2.21 0.04
C ILE A 376 -13.63 -1.30 0.44
N VAL A 377 -12.87 -0.82 -0.54
CA VAL A 377 -11.66 -0.01 -0.32
C VAL A 377 -12.04 1.35 0.28
N MET A 378 -13.04 2.03 -0.29
CA MET A 378 -13.48 3.33 0.22
C MET A 378 -14.05 3.22 1.64
N SER A 379 -14.78 2.15 1.94
CA SER A 379 -15.29 1.87 3.29
C SER A 379 -14.15 1.67 4.30
N ASN A 380 -13.16 0.85 3.95
CA ASN A 380 -12.00 0.63 4.81
C ASN A 380 -11.24 1.93 5.09
N MET A 381 -10.99 2.73 4.04
CA MET A 381 -10.27 4.00 4.16
C MET A 381 -11.06 5.05 4.94
N MET A 382 -12.37 5.13 4.77
CA MET A 382 -13.23 6.01 5.57
C MET A 382 -13.17 5.63 7.05
N LEU A 383 -13.41 4.35 7.38
CA LEU A 383 -13.40 3.85 8.75
C LEU A 383 -12.06 4.10 9.44
N GLN A 384 -10.95 3.88 8.72
CA GLN A 384 -9.61 4.15 9.20
C GLN A 384 -9.40 5.65 9.47
N SER A 385 -9.83 6.51 8.55
CA SER A 385 -9.62 7.96 8.62
C SER A 385 -10.39 8.62 9.76
N ILE A 386 -11.61 8.18 10.03
CA ILE A 386 -12.43 8.71 11.13
C ILE A 386 -12.09 8.09 12.50
N GLY A 387 -11.10 7.17 12.56
CA GLY A 387 -10.64 6.57 13.81
C GLY A 387 -11.43 5.35 14.30
N LYS A 388 -12.28 4.75 13.46
CA LYS A 388 -12.99 3.49 13.76
C LYS A 388 -12.09 2.27 13.45
N GLY A 389 -10.91 2.22 14.09
CA GLY A 389 -9.82 1.30 13.78
C GLY A 389 -10.21 -0.18 13.85
N VAL A 390 -11.00 -0.59 14.84
CA VAL A 390 -11.46 -2.00 14.96
C VAL A 390 -12.30 -2.39 13.74
N LYS A 391 -13.29 -1.58 13.36
CA LYS A 391 -14.14 -1.83 12.19
C LYS A 391 -13.30 -1.83 10.89
N ALA A 392 -12.33 -0.91 10.80
CA ALA A 392 -11.41 -0.84 9.67
C ALA A 392 -10.48 -2.07 9.59
N THR A 393 -9.99 -2.57 10.74
CA THR A 393 -9.14 -3.77 10.81
C THR A 393 -9.91 -5.02 10.40
N ILE A 394 -11.15 -5.18 10.87
CA ILE A 394 -12.02 -6.30 10.47
C ILE A 394 -12.20 -6.28 8.94
N LEU A 395 -12.51 -5.12 8.37
CA LEU A 395 -12.71 -5.00 6.93
C LEU A 395 -11.41 -5.18 6.13
N ALA A 396 -10.27 -4.70 6.66
CA ALA A 396 -8.96 -4.89 6.05
C ALA A 396 -8.53 -6.36 6.01
N SER A 397 -8.82 -7.11 7.10
CA SER A 397 -8.53 -8.55 7.17
C SER A 397 -9.54 -9.41 6.40
N ALA A 398 -10.75 -8.93 6.17
CA ALA A 398 -11.81 -9.72 5.56
C ALA A 398 -11.47 -10.19 4.14
N ARG A 399 -11.01 -9.26 3.31
CA ARG A 399 -10.76 -9.51 1.88
C ARG A 399 -9.67 -10.52 1.61
N SER A 400 -8.54 -10.41 2.31
CA SER A 400 -7.35 -11.24 2.06
C SER A 400 -7.06 -12.24 3.20
N GLY A 401 -7.78 -12.20 4.29
CA GLY A 401 -7.58 -13.08 5.44
C GLY A 401 -8.83 -13.88 5.77
N LEU A 402 -9.78 -13.23 6.46
CA LEU A 402 -10.94 -13.88 7.09
C LEU A 402 -11.78 -14.74 6.13
N PHE A 403 -11.99 -14.27 4.91
CA PHE A 403 -12.72 -15.03 3.89
C PHE A 403 -11.79 -15.76 2.93
N PHE A 404 -10.73 -15.10 2.45
CA PHE A 404 -9.85 -15.69 1.45
C PHE A 404 -9.19 -16.97 1.95
N ILE A 405 -8.61 -16.96 3.15
CA ILE A 405 -7.84 -18.11 3.66
C ILE A 405 -8.71 -19.37 3.80
N PRO A 406 -9.88 -19.35 4.43
CA PRO A 406 -10.75 -20.52 4.45
C PRO A 406 -11.21 -20.94 3.05
N LEU A 407 -11.54 -20.00 2.17
CA LEU A 407 -12.01 -20.29 0.83
C LEU A 407 -10.94 -20.97 -0.03
N ILE A 408 -9.69 -20.50 0.01
CA ILE A 408 -8.59 -21.10 -0.78
C ILE A 408 -8.22 -22.50 -0.28
N LEU A 409 -8.56 -22.86 0.96
CA LEU A 409 -8.36 -24.19 1.51
C LEU A 409 -9.53 -25.15 1.23
N ILE A 410 -10.75 -24.61 1.06
CA ILE A 410 -11.99 -25.41 0.90
C ILE A 410 -12.39 -25.53 -0.57
N LEU A 411 -12.51 -24.40 -1.30
CA LEU A 411 -13.03 -24.40 -2.67
C LEU A 411 -12.22 -25.29 -3.64
N PRO A 412 -10.89 -25.34 -3.58
CA PRO A 412 -10.12 -26.22 -4.45
C PRO A 412 -10.36 -27.71 -4.20
N LYS A 413 -10.73 -28.10 -2.98
CA LYS A 413 -11.08 -29.49 -2.66
C LYS A 413 -12.41 -29.93 -3.30
N ILE A 414 -13.31 -28.97 -3.55
CA ILE A 414 -14.65 -29.24 -4.09
C ILE A 414 -14.66 -29.03 -5.62
N LEU A 415 -14.01 -27.98 -6.11
CA LEU A 415 -14.08 -27.51 -7.49
C LEU A 415 -12.76 -27.64 -8.25
N GLY A 416 -11.73 -28.26 -7.64
CA GLY A 416 -10.41 -28.37 -8.25
C GLY A 416 -9.81 -26.99 -8.59
N LEU A 417 -9.22 -26.86 -9.77
CA LEU A 417 -8.55 -25.65 -10.21
C LEU A 417 -9.51 -24.43 -10.30
N THR A 418 -10.76 -24.66 -10.70
CA THR A 418 -11.77 -23.61 -10.72
C THR A 418 -11.98 -23.01 -9.33
N GLY A 419 -11.87 -23.81 -8.26
CA GLY A 419 -11.92 -23.33 -6.89
C GLY A 419 -10.81 -22.33 -6.57
N VAL A 420 -9.59 -22.53 -7.09
CA VAL A 420 -8.48 -21.57 -6.96
C VAL A 420 -8.80 -20.28 -7.73
N GLU A 421 -9.29 -20.41 -8.96
CA GLU A 421 -9.58 -19.29 -9.86
C GLU A 421 -10.66 -18.34 -9.31
N ILE A 422 -11.69 -18.86 -8.65
CA ILE A 422 -12.83 -18.08 -8.13
C ILE A 422 -12.65 -17.60 -6.69
N THR A 423 -11.69 -18.09 -5.94
CA THR A 423 -11.53 -17.80 -4.50
C THR A 423 -11.55 -16.30 -4.19
N GLN A 424 -10.78 -15.49 -4.95
CA GLN A 424 -10.73 -14.05 -4.72
C GLN A 424 -12.09 -13.39 -5.02
N ALA A 425 -12.77 -13.81 -6.07
CA ALA A 425 -14.09 -13.28 -6.45
C ALA A 425 -15.13 -13.53 -5.35
N VAL A 426 -15.16 -14.76 -4.81
CA VAL A 426 -16.08 -15.12 -3.70
C VAL A 426 -15.73 -14.34 -2.43
N SER A 427 -14.43 -14.21 -2.12
CA SER A 427 -13.97 -13.41 -0.98
C SER A 427 -14.38 -11.95 -1.10
N ASP A 428 -14.29 -11.35 -2.29
CA ASP A 428 -14.70 -9.97 -2.53
C ASP A 428 -16.21 -9.78 -2.33
N VAL A 429 -17.05 -10.71 -2.78
CA VAL A 429 -18.51 -10.67 -2.55
C VAL A 429 -18.84 -10.76 -1.06
N LEU A 430 -18.23 -11.68 -0.33
CA LEU A 430 -18.45 -11.81 1.12
C LEU A 430 -17.96 -10.57 1.88
N THR A 431 -16.80 -10.02 1.49
CA THR A 431 -16.26 -8.80 2.07
C THR A 431 -17.17 -7.61 1.80
N PHE A 432 -17.73 -7.50 0.60
CA PHE A 432 -18.74 -6.48 0.28
C PHE A 432 -19.97 -6.63 1.17
N ALA A 433 -20.47 -7.83 1.34
CA ALA A 433 -21.65 -8.10 2.18
C ALA A 433 -21.47 -7.62 3.64
N ILE A 434 -20.30 -7.89 4.26
CA ILE A 434 -20.04 -7.43 5.62
C ILE A 434 -19.68 -5.95 5.70
N SER A 435 -19.19 -5.35 4.63
CA SER A 435 -18.85 -3.93 4.61
C SER A 435 -20.11 -3.04 4.73
N ILE A 436 -21.24 -3.49 4.20
CA ILE A 436 -22.51 -2.74 4.23
C ILE A 436 -22.96 -2.45 5.66
N PRO A 437 -23.17 -3.43 6.56
CA PRO A 437 -23.60 -3.15 7.92
C PRO A 437 -22.58 -2.34 8.72
N LEU A 438 -21.27 -2.59 8.53
CA LEU A 438 -20.20 -1.83 9.19
C LEU A 438 -20.25 -0.34 8.82
N VAL A 439 -20.36 -0.04 7.54
CA VAL A 439 -20.46 1.34 7.05
C VAL A 439 -21.79 1.97 7.49
N ARG A 440 -22.90 1.26 7.32
CA ARG A 440 -24.25 1.77 7.67
C ARG A 440 -24.33 2.16 9.15
N SER A 441 -23.71 1.38 10.06
CA SER A 441 -23.66 1.72 11.48
C SER A 441 -22.96 3.04 11.74
N VAL A 442 -21.84 3.29 11.03
CA VAL A 442 -21.05 4.52 11.22
C VAL A 442 -21.68 5.73 10.53
N LEU A 443 -22.30 5.53 9.36
CA LEU A 443 -23.03 6.59 8.67
C LEU A 443 -24.24 7.07 9.50
N ARG A 444 -24.92 6.18 10.24
CA ARG A 444 -25.96 6.54 11.20
C ARG A 444 -25.41 7.36 12.36
N GLU A 445 -24.32 6.89 12.99
CA GLU A 445 -23.63 7.64 14.07
C GLU A 445 -23.25 9.07 13.63
N MET A 446 -22.87 9.27 12.36
CA MET A 446 -22.53 10.59 11.81
C MET A 446 -23.74 11.44 11.43
N GLY A 447 -24.91 10.86 11.31
CA GLY A 447 -26.17 11.55 10.97
C GLY A 447 -26.95 12.04 12.19
N GLU A 448 -26.64 11.56 13.38
CA GLU A 448 -27.26 12.04 14.62
C GLU A 448 -26.56 13.31 15.10
N PRO A 449 -27.30 14.40 15.36
CA PRO A 449 -26.71 15.60 15.96
C PRO A 449 -26.21 15.24 17.37
N LYS A 450 -24.95 15.57 17.62
CA LYS A 450 -24.36 15.50 18.96
C LYS A 450 -24.81 16.67 19.78
#